data_8ea4a4c37e4e0591dd7ed19c7993dbb2
#
_entry.id   8ea4a4c37e4e0591dd7ed19c7993dbb2
#
_cell.length_a   1.000
_cell.length_b   1.000
_cell.length_c   1.000
_cell.angle_alpha   90.00
_cell.angle_beta   90.00
_cell.angle_gamma   90.00
#
_symmetry.space_group_name_H-M   'P 1'
#
loop_
_entity.id
_entity.type
_entity.pdbx_description
1 polymer ?
#
loop_
_entity_poly.entity_id
_entity_poly.type
_entity_poly.pdbx_seq_one_letter_code
_entity_poly.pdbx_strand_id
1 'polypeptide(L)'
;LLCIFSETGKVLFRSLDDITENILSFWIYEINNDIAGVYSLKTGWGRFIELRSLGVDPKYSNQGIGTKMVEESIKNALSTDCDNLFVLTYAVSMFARLGFRIVDKEKLPHKVWNDCNACLHQENCDETAMVISLASMRKSSVAKILSDSQIRVA
;
A
#
# COMPACT_ATOMS: atom_id res chain seq x y z
N LEU A 1 -7.27 -9.60 -13.32
CA LEU A 1 -7.26 -9.71 -11.86
C LEU A 1 -7.97 -8.49 -11.22
N LEU A 2 -7.57 -7.25 -11.55
CA LEU A 2 -8.20 -6.04 -10.99
C LEU A 2 -9.69 -5.93 -11.34
N CYS A 3 -10.13 -6.35 -12.53
CA CYS A 3 -11.54 -6.39 -12.89
C CYS A 3 -12.35 -7.31 -11.97
N ILE A 4 -11.82 -8.51 -11.66
CA ILE A 4 -12.48 -9.46 -10.76
C ILE A 4 -12.67 -8.86 -9.36
N PHE A 5 -11.70 -8.11 -8.86
CA PHE A 5 -11.78 -7.47 -7.55
C PHE A 5 -12.72 -6.27 -7.52
N SER A 6 -12.81 -5.52 -8.62
CA SER A 6 -13.74 -4.39 -8.72
C SER A 6 -15.19 -4.85 -8.76
N GLU A 7 -15.48 -5.96 -9.43
CA GLU A 7 -16.82 -6.57 -9.46
C GLU A 7 -17.30 -7.01 -8.07
N THR A 8 -16.37 -7.37 -7.18
CA THR A 8 -16.68 -7.72 -5.78
C THR A 8 -16.70 -6.53 -4.83
N GLY A 9 -16.47 -5.30 -5.33
CA GLY A 9 -16.43 -4.07 -4.54
C GLY A 9 -15.23 -3.96 -3.58
N LYS A 10 -14.23 -4.85 -3.70
CA LYS A 10 -13.06 -4.90 -2.81
C LYS A 10 -11.94 -3.98 -3.23
N VAL A 11 -11.91 -3.57 -4.49
CA VAL A 11 -10.91 -2.69 -5.08
C VAL A 11 -11.59 -1.74 -6.04
N LEU A 12 -11.15 -0.49 -6.07
CA LEU A 12 -11.68 0.49 -7.02
C LEU A 12 -11.39 0.04 -8.45
N PHE A 13 -12.38 0.15 -9.32
CA PHE A 13 -12.21 -0.17 -10.74
C PHE A 13 -11.08 0.66 -11.35
N ARG A 14 -10.25 0.03 -12.15
CA ARG A 14 -9.18 0.66 -12.95
C ARG A 14 -9.40 0.34 -14.41
N SER A 15 -9.55 1.37 -15.23
CA SER A 15 -9.60 1.18 -16.68
C SER A 15 -8.25 0.70 -17.22
N LEU A 16 -8.26 0.11 -18.41
CA LEU A 16 -7.02 -0.29 -19.08
C LEU A 16 -6.11 0.93 -19.35
N ASP A 17 -6.72 2.08 -19.68
CA ASP A 17 -5.98 3.33 -19.91
C ASP A 17 -5.31 3.80 -18.61
N ASP A 18 -6.02 3.81 -17.46
CA ASP A 18 -5.42 4.18 -16.16
C ASP A 18 -4.27 3.24 -15.77
N ILE A 19 -4.41 1.94 -16.02
CA ILE A 19 -3.33 0.98 -15.76
C ILE A 19 -2.15 1.23 -16.67
N THR A 20 -2.39 1.48 -17.97
CA THR A 20 -1.33 1.70 -18.97
C THR A 20 -0.57 2.99 -18.68
N GLU A 21 -1.27 4.08 -18.38
CA GLU A 21 -0.67 5.36 -18.03
C GLU A 21 0.17 5.29 -16.74
N ASN A 22 -0.23 4.44 -15.80
CA ASN A 22 0.41 4.30 -14.50
C ASN A 22 1.16 2.97 -14.34
N ILE A 23 1.53 2.30 -15.43
CA ILE A 23 2.07 0.93 -15.40
C ILE A 23 3.29 0.79 -14.48
N LEU A 24 4.13 1.79 -14.38
CA LEU A 24 5.31 1.80 -13.52
C LEU A 24 5.00 1.88 -12.02
N SER A 25 3.74 2.16 -11.66
CA SER A 25 3.29 2.16 -10.26
C SER A 25 2.73 0.82 -9.80
N PHE A 26 2.65 -0.17 -10.68
CA PHE A 26 2.11 -1.48 -10.39
C PHE A 26 3.21 -2.52 -10.20
N TRP A 27 2.99 -3.41 -9.24
CA TRP A 27 3.80 -4.59 -8.96
C TRP A 27 2.92 -5.83 -9.01
N ILE A 28 3.47 -6.92 -9.51
CA ILE A 28 2.80 -8.21 -9.56
C ILE A 28 3.55 -9.22 -8.69
N TYR A 29 2.80 -10.16 -8.11
CA TYR A 29 3.32 -11.36 -7.49
C TYR A 29 3.03 -12.54 -8.41
N GLU A 30 4.07 -13.23 -8.86
CA GLU A 30 3.97 -14.30 -9.84
C GLU A 30 4.29 -15.65 -9.19
N ILE A 31 3.53 -16.68 -9.58
CA ILE A 31 3.75 -18.08 -9.20
C ILE A 31 3.60 -18.92 -10.46
N ASN A 32 4.66 -19.63 -10.86
CA ASN A 32 4.66 -20.52 -12.04
C ASN A 32 4.13 -19.85 -13.33
N ASN A 33 4.53 -18.61 -13.60
CA ASN A 33 4.09 -17.75 -14.71
C ASN A 33 2.61 -17.31 -14.63
N ASP A 34 1.92 -17.56 -13.52
CA ASP A 34 0.59 -17.01 -13.24
C ASP A 34 0.69 -15.77 -12.36
N ILE A 35 -0.06 -14.72 -12.67
CA ILE A 35 -0.17 -13.53 -11.79
C ILE A 35 -1.05 -13.89 -10.60
N ALA A 36 -0.42 -14.16 -9.47
CA ALA A 36 -1.10 -14.53 -8.22
C ALA A 36 -1.57 -13.32 -7.40
N GLY A 37 -0.98 -12.14 -7.63
CA GLY A 37 -1.40 -10.93 -6.94
C GLY A 37 -0.88 -9.65 -7.61
N VAL A 38 -1.47 -8.53 -7.23
CA VAL A 38 -1.12 -7.19 -7.75
C VAL A 38 -1.29 -6.15 -6.66
N TYR A 39 -0.46 -5.12 -6.67
CA TYR A 39 -0.66 -3.88 -5.92
C TYR A 39 -0.08 -2.70 -6.68
N SER A 40 -0.44 -1.49 -6.27
CA SER A 40 0.21 -0.29 -6.77
C SER A 40 0.54 0.69 -5.63
N LEU A 41 1.58 1.51 -5.88
CA LEU A 41 1.97 2.60 -5.01
C LEU A 41 1.76 3.92 -5.77
N LYS A 42 0.94 4.81 -5.22
CA LYS A 42 0.68 6.13 -5.80
C LYS A 42 1.31 7.22 -4.95
N THR A 43 2.15 8.02 -5.59
CA THR A 43 2.72 9.26 -5.05
C THR A 43 1.86 10.47 -5.44
N GLY A 44 2.28 11.67 -5.04
CA GLY A 44 1.55 12.90 -5.37
C GLY A 44 0.74 13.48 -4.23
N TRP A 45 0.80 12.84 -3.07
CA TRP A 45 0.10 13.25 -1.84
C TRP A 45 1.03 14.00 -0.86
N GLY A 46 1.97 14.80 -1.37
CA GLY A 46 2.99 15.45 -0.57
C GLY A 46 3.96 14.41 0.01
N ARG A 47 4.04 14.31 1.34
CA ARG A 47 4.91 13.34 2.02
C ARG A 47 4.24 11.99 2.30
N PHE A 48 3.11 11.72 1.66
CA PHE A 48 2.38 10.47 1.72
C PHE A 48 2.50 9.69 0.42
N ILE A 49 2.56 8.37 0.53
CA ILE A 49 2.41 7.42 -0.56
C ILE A 49 1.26 6.48 -0.24
N GLU A 50 0.44 6.15 -1.21
CA GLU A 50 -0.72 5.28 -1.06
C GLU A 50 -0.42 3.89 -1.57
N LEU A 51 -0.69 2.87 -0.74
CA LEU A 51 -0.82 1.50 -1.20
C LEU A 51 -2.26 1.25 -1.62
N ARG A 52 -2.47 0.94 -2.88
CA ARG A 52 -3.80 0.72 -3.45
C ARG A 52 -3.81 -0.45 -4.43
N SER A 53 -5.00 -0.85 -4.88
CA SER A 53 -5.19 -1.93 -5.84
C SER A 53 -4.56 -3.26 -5.38
N LEU A 54 -4.44 -3.46 -4.06
CA LEU A 54 -3.90 -4.70 -3.49
C LEU A 54 -4.92 -5.82 -3.63
N GLY A 55 -4.55 -6.86 -4.34
CA GLY A 55 -5.40 -8.03 -4.51
C GLY A 55 -4.59 -9.30 -4.74
N VAL A 56 -5.09 -10.42 -4.21
CA VAL A 56 -4.54 -11.76 -4.42
C VAL A 56 -5.60 -12.61 -5.13
N ASP A 57 -5.22 -13.28 -6.20
CA ASP A 57 -6.11 -14.17 -6.92
C ASP A 57 -6.74 -15.19 -5.95
N PRO A 58 -8.07 -15.39 -5.96
CA PRO A 58 -8.75 -16.36 -5.09
C PRO A 58 -8.11 -17.74 -5.11
N LYS A 59 -7.58 -18.19 -6.26
CA LYS A 59 -6.84 -19.45 -6.42
C LYS A 59 -5.63 -19.56 -5.48
N TYR A 60 -5.03 -18.42 -5.11
CA TYR A 60 -3.84 -18.34 -4.26
C TYR A 60 -4.11 -17.72 -2.89
N SER A 61 -5.39 -17.58 -2.50
CA SER A 61 -5.78 -17.03 -1.22
C SER A 61 -5.29 -17.85 -0.04
N ASN A 62 -5.15 -17.21 1.13
CA ASN A 62 -4.76 -17.84 2.41
C ASN A 62 -3.36 -18.48 2.42
N GLN A 63 -2.47 -18.12 1.48
CA GLN A 63 -1.09 -18.59 1.40
C GLN A 63 -0.08 -17.55 1.87
N GLY A 64 -0.53 -16.47 2.53
CA GLY A 64 0.31 -15.40 3.04
C GLY A 64 0.81 -14.41 1.96
N ILE A 65 0.35 -14.55 0.70
CA ILE A 65 0.80 -13.70 -0.43
C ILE A 65 0.47 -12.23 -0.16
N GLY A 66 -0.73 -11.92 0.30
CA GLY A 66 -1.12 -10.54 0.61
C GLY A 66 -0.17 -9.89 1.63
N THR A 67 0.20 -10.62 2.68
CA THR A 67 1.17 -10.16 3.68
C THR A 67 2.53 -9.86 3.06
N LYS A 68 3.06 -10.79 2.24
CA LYS A 68 4.34 -10.60 1.54
C LYS A 68 4.31 -9.39 0.60
N MET A 69 3.19 -9.17 -0.09
CA MET A 69 3.03 -8.02 -0.99
C MET A 69 3.00 -6.69 -0.21
N VAL A 70 2.37 -6.64 0.97
CA VAL A 70 2.41 -5.46 1.83
C VAL A 70 3.83 -5.22 2.36
N GLU A 71 4.55 -6.27 2.77
CA GLU A 71 5.96 -6.14 3.19
C GLU A 71 6.85 -5.59 2.05
N GLU A 72 6.67 -6.07 0.82
CA GLU A 72 7.39 -5.54 -0.34
C GLU A 72 6.96 -4.09 -0.67
N SER A 73 5.68 -3.76 -0.53
CA SER A 73 5.20 -2.38 -0.73
C SER A 73 5.83 -1.40 0.27
N ILE A 74 6.03 -1.83 1.53
CA ILE A 74 6.76 -1.03 2.54
C ILE A 74 8.21 -0.82 2.11
N LYS A 75 8.91 -1.87 1.66
CA LYS A 75 10.30 -1.75 1.17
C LYS A 75 10.40 -0.80 -0.01
N ASN A 76 9.50 -0.92 -0.98
CA ASN A 76 9.46 -0.04 -2.14
C ASN A 76 9.14 1.41 -1.73
N ALA A 77 8.22 1.62 -0.80
CA ALA A 77 7.90 2.93 -0.26
C ALA A 77 9.07 3.56 0.52
N LEU A 78 9.88 2.76 1.22
CA LEU A 78 11.08 3.21 1.93
C LEU A 78 12.16 3.79 0.99
N SER A 79 12.18 3.41 -0.28
CA SER A 79 13.09 3.97 -1.28
C SER A 79 12.64 5.31 -1.84
N THR A 80 11.46 5.79 -1.47
CA THR A 80 10.94 7.12 -1.84
C THR A 80 11.23 8.15 -0.75
N ASP A 81 11.05 9.44 -1.07
CA ASP A 81 11.20 10.53 -0.10
C ASP A 81 9.95 10.74 0.78
N CYS A 82 8.93 9.89 0.66
CA CYS A 82 7.71 9.98 1.45
C CYS A 82 7.95 9.58 2.91
N ASP A 83 7.27 10.24 3.84
CA ASP A 83 7.39 9.96 5.28
C ASP A 83 6.42 8.88 5.76
N ASN A 84 5.30 8.72 5.05
CA ASN A 84 4.20 7.86 5.48
C ASN A 84 3.65 7.05 4.30
N LEU A 85 3.42 5.77 4.54
CA LEU A 85 2.63 4.91 3.66
C LEU A 85 1.24 4.73 4.28
N PHE A 86 0.20 5.01 3.51
CA PHE A 86 -1.18 4.82 3.96
C PHE A 86 -1.95 3.86 3.05
N VAL A 87 -3.05 3.37 3.58
CA VAL A 87 -3.99 2.49 2.89
C VAL A 87 -5.41 2.76 3.38
N LEU A 88 -6.38 2.63 2.49
CA LEU A 88 -7.80 2.46 2.81
C LEU A 88 -8.11 0.98 2.67
N THR A 89 -8.67 0.33 3.71
CA THR A 89 -8.73 -1.14 3.73
C THR A 89 -9.85 -1.69 4.60
N TYR A 90 -10.33 -2.87 4.24
CA TYR A 90 -11.15 -3.76 5.09
C TYR A 90 -10.29 -4.76 5.89
N ALA A 91 -9.04 -4.99 5.49
CA ALA A 91 -8.14 -6.00 6.08
C ALA A 91 -7.34 -5.46 7.30
N VAL A 92 -8.02 -4.73 8.21
CA VAL A 92 -7.41 -4.02 9.35
C VAL A 92 -6.45 -4.89 10.15
N SER A 93 -6.84 -6.13 10.47
CA SER A 93 -6.00 -7.03 11.28
C SER A 93 -4.68 -7.42 10.60
N MET A 94 -4.67 -7.56 9.28
CA MET A 94 -3.46 -7.86 8.51
C MET A 94 -2.49 -6.68 8.57
N PHE A 95 -2.99 -5.47 8.28
CA PHE A 95 -2.16 -4.27 8.30
C PHE A 95 -1.66 -3.91 9.71
N ALA A 96 -2.49 -4.11 10.75
CA ALA A 96 -2.08 -3.88 12.13
C ALA A 96 -0.89 -4.77 12.54
N ARG A 97 -0.90 -6.04 12.13
CA ARG A 97 0.24 -6.96 12.38
C ARG A 97 1.53 -6.50 11.69
N LEU A 98 1.44 -5.77 10.60
CA LEU A 98 2.57 -5.21 9.84
C LEU A 98 3.00 -3.82 10.33
N GLY A 99 2.41 -3.33 11.44
CA GLY A 99 2.80 -2.08 12.08
C GLY A 99 2.03 -0.85 11.62
N PHE A 100 1.01 -1.00 10.79
CA PHE A 100 0.11 0.08 10.47
C PHE A 100 -0.79 0.42 11.66
N ARG A 101 -1.12 1.70 11.80
CA ARG A 101 -2.02 2.22 12.83
C ARG A 101 -3.24 2.86 12.19
N ILE A 102 -4.40 2.68 12.81
CA ILE A 102 -5.64 3.33 12.39
C ILE A 102 -5.48 4.84 12.60
N VAL A 103 -5.94 5.61 11.64
CA VAL A 103 -5.98 7.09 11.70
C VAL A 103 -7.34 7.58 11.24
N ASP A 104 -7.70 8.79 11.68
CA ASP A 104 -8.88 9.46 11.14
C ASP A 104 -8.65 9.77 9.65
N LYS A 105 -9.66 9.51 8.83
CA LYS A 105 -9.59 9.77 7.38
C LYS A 105 -9.27 11.25 7.09
N GLU A 106 -9.73 12.17 7.91
CA GLU A 106 -9.49 13.61 7.80
C GLU A 106 -8.01 13.99 7.90
N LYS A 107 -7.18 13.12 8.51
CA LYS A 107 -5.72 13.30 8.59
C LYS A 107 -4.97 12.91 7.32
N LEU A 108 -5.65 12.25 6.38
CA LEU A 108 -5.09 11.96 5.07
C LEU A 108 -5.13 13.22 4.19
N PRO A 109 -4.24 13.33 3.19
CA PRO A 109 -4.25 14.46 2.28
C PRO A 109 -5.61 14.61 1.58
N HIS A 110 -6.16 15.80 1.53
CA HIS A 110 -7.48 16.08 0.92
C HIS A 110 -7.60 15.60 -0.55
N LYS A 111 -6.49 15.53 -1.26
CA LYS A 111 -6.45 15.02 -2.66
C LYS A 111 -6.82 13.54 -2.78
N VAL A 112 -6.71 12.76 -1.70
CA VAL A 112 -7.12 11.34 -1.67
C VAL A 112 -8.61 11.23 -2.03
N TRP A 113 -9.41 12.18 -1.57
CA TRP A 113 -10.86 12.19 -1.79
C TRP A 113 -11.27 12.43 -3.24
N ASN A 114 -10.41 12.98 -4.09
CA ASN A 114 -10.69 13.15 -5.52
C ASN A 114 -10.79 11.79 -6.24
N ASP A 115 -9.98 10.81 -5.86
CA ASP A 115 -10.08 9.44 -6.38
C ASP A 115 -11.35 8.75 -5.84
N CYS A 116 -11.79 9.10 -4.63
CA CYS A 116 -13.02 8.61 -4.03
C CYS A 116 -14.30 9.15 -4.72
N ASN A 117 -14.23 10.27 -5.44
CA ASN A 117 -15.37 10.81 -6.19
C ASN A 117 -15.90 9.86 -7.27
N ALA A 118 -15.08 8.93 -7.75
CA ALA A 118 -15.45 7.88 -8.70
C ALA A 118 -15.88 6.57 -8.00
N CYS A 119 -15.88 6.53 -6.67
CA CYS A 119 -16.21 5.34 -5.89
C CYS A 119 -17.75 5.27 -5.68
N LEU A 120 -18.34 4.10 -5.92
CA LEU A 120 -19.77 3.85 -5.67
C LEU A 120 -20.15 3.96 -4.18
N HIS A 121 -19.18 3.88 -3.28
CA HIS A 121 -19.34 3.93 -1.81
C HIS A 121 -18.89 5.28 -1.20
N GLN A 122 -18.74 6.34 -1.99
CA GLN A 122 -18.19 7.63 -1.56
C GLN A 122 -18.88 8.20 -0.31
N GLU A 123 -20.23 8.20 -0.29
CA GLU A 123 -21.02 8.78 0.80
C GLU A 123 -21.01 7.95 2.09
N ASN A 124 -20.75 6.65 1.99
CA ASN A 124 -20.75 5.70 3.10
C ASN A 124 -19.51 4.80 3.05
N CYS A 125 -18.33 5.39 2.84
CA CYS A 125 -17.09 4.65 2.82
C CYS A 125 -16.79 4.04 4.19
N ASP A 126 -16.85 2.72 4.28
CA ASP A 126 -16.63 1.90 5.48
C ASP A 126 -15.19 1.33 5.57
N GLU A 127 -14.34 1.62 4.59
CA GLU A 127 -12.91 1.29 4.69
C GLU A 127 -12.25 2.01 5.84
N THR A 128 -11.30 1.35 6.48
CA THR A 128 -10.49 1.93 7.55
C THR A 128 -9.22 2.55 6.99
N ALA A 129 -8.94 3.80 7.35
CA ALA A 129 -7.67 4.45 7.02
C ALA A 129 -6.58 3.98 7.99
N MET A 130 -5.46 3.52 7.44
CA MET A 130 -4.30 3.09 8.24
C MET A 130 -3.01 3.66 7.67
N VAL A 131 -2.06 3.96 8.55
CA VAL A 131 -0.77 4.58 8.20
C VAL A 131 0.38 3.88 8.91
N ILE A 132 1.51 3.73 8.21
CA ILE A 132 2.81 3.38 8.81
C ILE A 132 3.82 4.48 8.52
N SER A 133 4.64 4.84 9.52
CA SER A 133 5.66 5.87 9.38
C SER A 133 6.96 5.31 8.78
N LEU A 134 7.22 5.63 7.52
CA LEU A 134 8.47 5.31 6.83
C LEU A 134 9.65 6.10 7.42
N ALA A 135 9.42 7.34 7.83
CA ALA A 135 10.44 8.17 8.46
C ALA A 135 10.97 7.55 9.75
N SER A 136 10.09 6.98 10.60
CA SER A 136 10.48 6.28 11.82
C SER A 136 11.26 5.00 11.53
N MET A 137 10.85 4.25 10.50
CA MET A 137 11.52 3.02 10.08
C MET A 137 12.94 3.30 9.57
N ARG A 138 13.13 4.35 8.75
CA ARG A 138 14.47 4.77 8.29
C ARG A 138 15.37 5.16 9.45
N LYS A 139 14.86 5.93 10.43
CA LYS A 139 15.64 6.31 11.63
C LYS A 139 16.09 5.09 12.43
N SER A 140 15.19 4.13 12.64
CA SER A 140 15.49 2.89 13.37
C SER A 140 16.54 2.05 12.63
N SER A 141 16.47 1.95 11.30
CA SER A 141 17.46 1.23 10.49
C SER A 141 18.82 1.89 10.53
N VAL A 142 18.90 3.22 10.43
CA VAL A 142 20.15 3.98 10.56
C VAL A 142 20.75 3.83 11.96
N ALA A 143 19.93 3.95 13.02
CA ALA A 143 20.40 3.76 14.39
C ALA A 143 20.97 2.34 14.61
N LYS A 144 20.33 1.31 14.04
CA LYS A 144 20.83 -0.05 14.11
C LYS A 144 22.17 -0.21 13.38
N ILE A 145 22.30 0.33 12.17
CA ILE A 145 23.57 0.30 11.41
C ILE A 145 24.69 0.99 12.21
N LEU A 146 24.41 2.15 12.83
CA LEU A 146 25.39 2.87 13.64
C LEU A 146 25.77 2.11 14.93
N SER A 147 24.84 1.38 15.54
CA SER A 147 25.11 0.54 16.72
C SER A 147 25.94 -0.72 16.37
N ASP A 148 25.67 -1.29 15.19
CA ASP A 148 26.36 -2.50 14.72
C ASP A 148 27.72 -2.18 14.05
N SER A 149 27.94 -0.93 13.63
CA SER A 149 29.22 -0.48 13.11
C SER A 149 30.18 -0.19 14.26
N GLN A 150 31.34 -0.88 14.30
CA GLN A 150 32.45 -0.56 15.21
C GLN A 150 33.20 0.72 14.82
N ILE A 151 32.64 1.56 13.96
CA ILE A 151 33.20 2.83 13.53
C ILE A 151 32.95 3.85 14.64
N ARG A 152 33.94 4.05 15.50
CA ARG A 152 33.97 5.22 16.39
C ARG A 152 34.39 6.42 15.54
N VAL A 153 33.48 7.38 15.37
CA VAL A 153 33.83 8.71 14.90
C VAL A 153 34.70 9.33 16.03
N ALA A 154 35.92 9.59 15.70
CA ALA A 154 36.85 10.27 16.60
C ALA A 154 36.45 11.74 16.78
#